data_55a7c7e2905a87b5fb021e3e87677a63
#
_entry.id   55a7c7e2905a87b5fb021e3e87677a63
#
_cell.length_a   1.000
_cell.length_b   1.000
_cell.length_c   1.000
_cell.angle_alpha   90.00
_cell.angle_beta   90.00
_cell.angle_gamma   90.00
#
_symmetry.space_group_name_H-M   'P 1'
#
loop_
_entity.id
_entity.type
_entity.pdbx_description
1 polymer ?
#
loop_
_entity_poly.entity_id
_entity_poly.type
_entity_poly.pdbx_seq_one_letter_code
_entity_poly.pdbx_strand_id
1 'polypeptide(L)'
;VRNSLKSKTYYRLDADINQMGKYYPQLEYSQCANHENVKSLVNLSPDNLIIDTCSTFKLKNGSKRTDLLTFGSRYPIFSKELKAVFDSIQSTQITWIPVRVDFTNGEEELHVFYPEKWTFEENLLDFEWTTFKILDMELDVVQKDLVLDASNPLNSLSEIRKEMGEYEIVKIDKICMKEKEVEPHVIELFPFDAVNSFLISTDLKNKIEDLKLTGVQFQRQEVYFSI
;
A
#
# COMPACT_ATOMS: atom_id res chain seq x y z
N VAL A 1 -23.72 10.63 -24.53
CA VAL A 1 -23.45 9.19 -24.35
C VAL A 1 -23.32 8.98 -22.85
N ARG A 2 -24.19 8.17 -22.22
CA ARG A 2 -24.05 7.80 -20.82
C ARG A 2 -22.96 6.73 -20.77
N ASN A 3 -21.77 7.09 -20.30
CA ASN A 3 -20.74 6.11 -20.02
C ASN A 3 -21.30 5.14 -18.98
N SER A 4 -21.30 3.86 -19.29
CA SER A 4 -21.70 2.84 -18.33
C SER A 4 -20.50 2.51 -17.45
N LEU A 5 -20.73 2.44 -16.14
CA LEU A 5 -19.70 2.00 -15.20
C LEU A 5 -19.86 0.50 -14.95
N LYS A 6 -18.79 -0.26 -15.09
CA LYS A 6 -18.71 -1.62 -14.59
C LYS A 6 -18.04 -1.62 -13.24
N SER A 7 -18.57 -2.34 -12.27
CA SER A 7 -17.91 -2.53 -10.98
C SER A 7 -17.22 -3.89 -10.90
N LYS A 8 -16.10 -3.94 -10.21
CA LYS A 8 -15.38 -5.16 -9.85
C LYS A 8 -14.95 -5.10 -8.40
N THR A 9 -14.89 -6.25 -7.78
CA THR A 9 -14.44 -6.39 -6.41
C THR A 9 -12.93 -6.52 -6.38
N TYR A 10 -12.30 -5.63 -5.63
CA TYR A 10 -10.92 -5.69 -5.18
C TYR A 10 -10.89 -5.78 -3.66
N TYR A 11 -9.72 -6.00 -3.11
CA TYR A 11 -9.52 -6.07 -1.67
C TYR A 11 -8.35 -5.19 -1.26
N ARG A 12 -8.55 -4.37 -0.24
CA ARG A 12 -7.43 -3.71 0.43
C ARG A 12 -6.61 -4.77 1.13
N LEU A 13 -5.32 -4.74 0.92
CA LEU A 13 -4.36 -5.58 1.61
C LEU A 13 -3.81 -4.82 2.80
N ASP A 14 -4.20 -5.23 3.98
CA ASP A 14 -3.79 -4.65 5.24
C ASP A 14 -3.07 -5.66 6.12
N ALA A 15 -2.38 -5.14 7.10
CA ALA A 15 -1.78 -5.95 8.14
C ALA A 15 -2.84 -6.39 9.17
N ASP A 16 -2.93 -7.69 9.44
CA ASP A 16 -3.82 -8.21 10.51
C ASP A 16 -3.19 -8.06 11.88
N ILE A 17 -3.54 -6.98 12.57
CA ILE A 17 -3.01 -6.64 13.90
C ILE A 17 -3.29 -7.72 14.94
N ASN A 18 -4.34 -8.54 14.79
CA ASN A 18 -4.67 -9.62 15.72
C ASN A 18 -3.68 -10.80 15.60
N GLN A 19 -3.06 -10.96 14.44
CA GLN A 19 -2.05 -12.00 14.20
C GLN A 19 -0.63 -11.56 14.54
N MET A 20 -0.36 -10.26 14.66
CA MET A 20 0.98 -9.71 14.81
C MET A 20 1.58 -9.84 16.22
N GLY A 21 0.81 -10.19 17.22
CA GLY A 21 1.24 -10.25 18.61
C GLY A 21 1.10 -8.90 19.32
N LYS A 22 2.09 -8.57 20.17
CA LYS A 22 1.96 -7.46 21.12
C LYS A 22 2.15 -6.07 20.49
N TYR A 23 2.93 -5.95 19.43
CA TYR A 23 3.35 -4.66 18.90
C TYR A 23 2.99 -4.45 17.43
N TYR A 24 2.57 -3.21 17.15
CA TYR A 24 2.44 -2.66 15.81
C TYR A 24 3.25 -1.34 15.75
N PRO A 25 4.17 -1.14 14.82
CA PRO A 25 4.70 -2.15 13.88
C PRO A 25 5.50 -3.26 14.58
N GLN A 26 5.56 -4.45 13.94
CA GLN A 26 6.19 -5.64 14.49
C GLN A 26 7.71 -5.55 14.54
N LEU A 27 8.30 -4.85 13.61
CA LEU A 27 9.75 -4.75 13.43
C LEU A 27 10.28 -3.42 13.98
N GLU A 28 11.49 -3.48 14.47
CA GLU A 28 12.33 -2.33 14.80
C GLU A 28 13.63 -2.40 14.01
N TYR A 29 14.27 -1.26 13.82
CA TYR A 29 15.59 -1.21 13.19
C TYR A 29 16.63 -1.74 14.16
N SER A 30 17.46 -2.69 13.74
CA SER A 30 18.66 -3.04 14.43
C SER A 30 19.85 -2.24 13.85
N GLN A 31 20.80 -1.94 14.69
CA GLN A 31 21.95 -1.08 14.44
C GLN A 31 22.63 -1.36 13.11
N CYS A 32 22.67 -0.44 12.21
CA CYS A 32 23.57 -0.22 11.07
C CYS A 32 22.96 0.71 10.02
N ALA A 33 21.67 0.95 10.08
CA ALA A 33 21.09 1.91 9.15
C ALA A 33 21.47 3.31 9.59
N ASN A 34 22.22 4.03 8.77
CA ASN A 34 22.21 5.47 8.85
C ASN A 34 20.76 5.92 8.88
N HIS A 35 20.35 6.54 9.97
CA HIS A 35 18.96 6.99 10.20
C HIS A 35 18.39 7.81 9.04
N GLU A 36 19.25 8.40 8.22
CA GLU A 36 18.87 9.16 7.02
C GLU A 36 18.39 8.26 5.87
N ASN A 37 19.00 7.08 5.68
CA ASN A 37 18.59 6.15 4.61
C ASN A 37 17.25 5.49 4.91
N VAL A 38 16.92 5.35 6.18
CA VAL A 38 15.64 4.77 6.62
C VAL A 38 14.50 5.79 6.53
N LYS A 39 14.76 7.06 6.82
CA LYS A 39 13.80 8.15 6.54
C LYS A 39 13.49 8.23 5.04
N SER A 40 14.44 7.89 4.19
CA SER A 40 14.22 7.84 2.75
C SER A 40 13.26 6.72 2.34
N LEU A 41 13.25 5.55 2.99
CA LEU A 41 12.25 4.50 2.75
C LEU A 41 10.79 4.96 3.00
N VAL A 42 10.61 5.98 3.82
CA VAL A 42 9.28 6.58 4.09
C VAL A 42 8.89 7.61 3.01
N ASN A 43 9.87 8.21 2.33
CA ASN A 43 9.67 9.33 1.39
C ASN A 43 10.13 9.04 -0.04
N LEU A 44 10.36 7.77 -0.41
CA LEU A 44 10.99 7.43 -1.67
C LEU A 44 10.15 7.74 -2.91
N SER A 45 10.78 8.50 -3.81
CA SER A 45 10.58 8.36 -5.23
C SER A 45 11.38 7.14 -5.75
N PRO A 46 10.90 6.41 -6.77
CA PRO A 46 11.60 5.25 -7.34
C PRO A 46 13.07 5.48 -7.70
N ASP A 47 13.38 6.69 -8.12
CA ASP A 47 14.71 7.07 -8.62
C ASP A 47 15.78 7.20 -7.51
N ASN A 48 15.39 7.19 -6.25
CA ASN A 48 16.27 7.40 -5.09
C ASN A 48 16.34 6.20 -4.14
N LEU A 49 15.93 5.02 -4.59
CA LEU A 49 15.90 3.81 -3.79
C LEU A 49 17.31 3.21 -3.64
N ILE A 50 18.18 3.90 -2.95
CA ILE A 50 19.44 3.30 -2.47
C ILE A 50 19.12 2.61 -1.15
N ILE A 51 18.74 1.35 -1.22
CA ILE A 51 18.71 0.50 -0.04
C ILE A 51 20.12 -0.01 0.15
N ASP A 52 20.73 0.50 1.19
CA ASP A 52 21.92 -0.14 1.71
C ASP A 52 21.54 -1.57 2.08
N THR A 53 22.17 -2.56 1.45
CA THR A 53 21.99 -3.99 1.68
C THR A 53 22.27 -4.41 3.15
N CYS A 54 22.65 -3.46 3.98
CA CYS A 54 22.85 -3.61 5.42
C CYS A 54 21.60 -3.31 6.26
N SER A 55 20.45 -3.00 5.67
CA SER A 55 19.24 -2.75 6.47
C SER A 55 18.80 -4.02 7.17
N THR A 56 19.12 -4.12 8.44
CA THR A 56 18.72 -5.22 9.30
C THR A 56 17.58 -4.76 10.18
N PHE A 57 16.50 -5.51 10.16
CA PHE A 57 15.36 -5.34 11.05
C PHE A 57 15.40 -6.42 12.14
N LYS A 58 14.77 -6.13 13.25
CA LYS A 58 14.61 -7.08 14.34
C LYS A 58 13.15 -7.22 14.71
N LEU A 59 12.69 -8.45 14.88
CA LEU A 59 11.35 -8.70 15.39
C LEU A 59 11.28 -8.27 16.88
N LYS A 60 10.35 -7.36 17.18
CA LYS A 60 10.15 -6.89 18.56
C LYS A 60 9.76 -8.04 19.48
N ASN A 61 10.31 -8.04 20.68
CA ASN A 61 10.02 -9.09 21.66
C ASN A 61 8.52 -9.11 22.02
N GLY A 62 7.87 -10.26 21.79
CA GLY A 62 6.42 -10.43 21.94
C GLY A 62 5.60 -10.21 20.67
N SER A 63 6.21 -9.77 19.56
CA SER A 63 5.61 -9.84 18.23
C SER A 63 5.70 -11.25 17.66
N LYS A 64 4.76 -11.58 16.77
CA LYS A 64 4.75 -12.86 16.07
C LYS A 64 5.34 -12.68 14.68
N ARG A 65 6.04 -13.70 14.22
CA ARG A 65 6.43 -13.83 12.81
C ARG A 65 5.18 -14.12 11.99
N THR A 66 4.97 -13.33 10.95
CA THR A 66 3.87 -13.46 9.98
C THR A 66 4.42 -13.32 8.56
N ASP A 67 3.64 -13.66 7.54
CA ASP A 67 4.06 -13.55 6.14
C ASP A 67 4.07 -12.10 5.65
N LEU A 68 3.23 -11.25 6.23
CA LEU A 68 3.30 -9.81 6.07
C LEU A 68 3.78 -9.18 7.38
N LEU A 69 4.89 -8.46 7.34
CA LEU A 69 5.51 -7.78 8.48
C LEU A 69 5.50 -6.26 8.28
N THR A 70 5.34 -5.54 9.37
CA THR A 70 5.29 -4.07 9.37
C THR A 70 6.47 -3.48 10.13
N PHE A 71 7.01 -2.34 9.64
CA PHE A 71 8.15 -1.64 10.26
C PHE A 71 7.98 -0.12 10.36
N GLY A 72 6.73 0.36 10.32
CA GLY A 72 6.43 1.81 10.38
C GLY A 72 6.49 2.51 9.02
N SER A 73 6.66 1.76 7.94
CA SER A 73 6.50 2.21 6.56
C SER A 73 5.15 1.75 6.00
N ARG A 74 4.63 2.46 5.00
CA ARG A 74 3.49 2.01 4.20
C ARG A 74 3.79 0.77 3.35
N TYR A 75 5.06 0.53 3.06
CA TYR A 75 5.50 -0.64 2.30
C TYR A 75 5.82 -1.79 3.25
N PRO A 76 5.03 -2.86 3.25
CA PRO A 76 5.28 -3.99 4.14
C PRO A 76 6.46 -4.85 3.67
N ILE A 77 6.99 -5.66 4.59
CA ILE A 77 7.95 -6.70 4.28
C ILE A 77 7.20 -8.01 4.13
N PHE A 78 7.47 -8.74 3.04
CA PHE A 78 6.84 -10.00 2.71
C PHE A 78 7.78 -11.19 2.98
N SER A 79 7.20 -12.29 3.44
CA SER A 79 7.86 -13.60 3.44
C SER A 79 8.16 -14.04 2.00
N LYS A 80 9.01 -15.04 1.84
CA LYS A 80 9.30 -15.65 0.53
C LYS A 80 8.04 -16.27 -0.09
N GLU A 81 7.19 -16.84 0.73
CA GLU A 81 5.93 -17.46 0.33
C GLU A 81 4.94 -16.42 -0.19
N LEU A 82 4.74 -15.33 0.56
CA LEU A 82 3.86 -14.25 0.12
C LEU A 82 4.39 -13.57 -1.14
N LYS A 83 5.70 -13.31 -1.21
CA LYS A 83 6.36 -12.80 -2.42
C LYS A 83 6.10 -13.69 -3.63
N ALA A 84 6.25 -15.02 -3.49
CA ALA A 84 6.05 -15.96 -4.59
C ALA A 84 4.62 -15.92 -5.16
N VAL A 85 3.61 -15.65 -4.32
CA VAL A 85 2.23 -15.46 -4.77
C VAL A 85 2.15 -14.26 -5.70
N PHE A 86 2.75 -13.14 -5.32
CA PHE A 86 2.75 -11.91 -6.15
C PHE A 86 3.56 -12.10 -7.44
N ASP A 87 4.70 -12.78 -7.39
CA ASP A 87 5.52 -13.09 -8.57
C ASP A 87 4.80 -14.00 -9.58
N SER A 88 3.83 -14.80 -9.11
CA SER A 88 3.02 -15.66 -9.99
C SER A 88 2.05 -14.88 -10.88
N ILE A 89 1.97 -13.56 -10.72
CA ILE A 89 1.06 -12.68 -11.44
C ILE A 89 1.85 -11.69 -12.26
N GLN A 90 1.75 -11.79 -13.59
CA GLN A 90 2.62 -11.07 -14.53
C GLN A 90 2.18 -9.62 -14.83
N SER A 91 1.09 -9.11 -14.27
CA SER A 91 0.47 -7.86 -14.72
C SER A 91 0.90 -6.59 -14.00
N THR A 92 1.68 -6.69 -12.93
CA THR A 92 2.13 -5.52 -12.14
C THR A 92 3.63 -5.58 -11.95
N GLN A 93 4.32 -4.49 -12.28
CA GLN A 93 5.73 -4.36 -11.96
C GLN A 93 5.90 -4.10 -10.45
N ILE A 94 6.59 -5.01 -9.79
CA ILE A 94 6.91 -4.92 -8.37
C ILE A 94 8.43 -5.00 -8.23
N THR A 95 9.00 -4.01 -7.58
CA THR A 95 10.39 -4.06 -7.14
C THR A 95 10.45 -4.70 -5.76
N TRP A 96 11.20 -5.77 -5.67
CA TRP A 96 11.47 -6.47 -4.43
C TRP A 96 12.82 -6.04 -3.86
N ILE A 97 12.78 -5.41 -2.70
CA ILE A 97 13.98 -4.92 -2.06
C ILE A 97 14.38 -5.88 -0.97
N PRO A 98 15.51 -6.59 -1.10
CA PRO A 98 15.95 -7.53 -0.10
C PRO A 98 16.33 -6.83 1.20
N VAL A 99 15.87 -7.35 2.32
CA VAL A 99 16.17 -6.89 3.66
C VAL A 99 16.45 -8.08 4.56
N ARG A 100 17.25 -7.89 5.60
CA ARG A 100 17.50 -8.92 6.62
C ARG A 100 16.61 -8.68 7.81
N VAL A 101 16.00 -9.74 8.31
CA VAL A 101 15.19 -9.71 9.52
C VAL A 101 15.75 -10.71 10.53
N ASP A 102 16.11 -10.21 11.71
CA ASP A 102 16.58 -11.02 12.83
C ASP A 102 15.37 -11.49 13.65
N PHE A 103 15.20 -12.80 13.66
CA PHE A 103 14.20 -13.50 14.47
C PHE A 103 14.91 -14.23 15.62
N THR A 104 14.14 -14.67 16.63
CA THR A 104 14.67 -15.37 17.80
C THR A 104 15.48 -16.63 17.43
N ASN A 105 15.19 -17.25 16.30
CA ASN A 105 15.80 -18.48 15.80
C ASN A 105 16.78 -18.27 14.63
N GLY A 106 17.16 -17.05 14.35
CA GLY A 106 18.13 -16.71 13.31
C GLY A 106 17.69 -15.59 12.40
N GLU A 107 18.59 -15.19 11.50
CA GLU A 107 18.40 -14.15 10.51
C GLU A 107 17.83 -14.73 9.20
N GLU A 108 16.90 -14.03 8.58
CA GLU A 108 16.34 -14.38 7.28
C GLU A 108 16.37 -13.19 6.33
N GLU A 109 16.57 -13.47 5.04
CA GLU A 109 16.35 -12.53 3.97
C GLU A 109 14.88 -12.54 3.55
N LEU A 110 14.23 -11.41 3.69
CA LEU A 110 12.86 -11.12 3.28
C LEU A 110 12.86 -9.95 2.29
N HIS A 111 11.68 -9.49 1.85
CA HIS A 111 11.59 -8.52 0.79
C HIS A 111 10.57 -7.43 1.12
N VAL A 112 10.99 -6.16 1.01
CA VAL A 112 10.03 -5.04 1.00
C VAL A 112 9.24 -5.10 -0.30
N PHE A 113 7.93 -5.06 -0.18
CA PHE A 113 7.02 -4.96 -1.31
C PHE A 113 6.97 -3.50 -1.79
N TYR A 114 7.41 -3.24 -3.01
CA TYR A 114 7.41 -1.91 -3.60
C TYR A 114 6.85 -1.97 -5.03
N PRO A 115 5.60 -1.56 -5.27
CA PRO A 115 5.07 -1.46 -6.63
C PRO A 115 5.73 -0.28 -7.35
N GLU A 116 6.30 -0.53 -8.53
CA GLU A 116 7.10 0.46 -9.27
C GLU A 116 6.26 1.53 -9.94
N LYS A 117 5.03 1.20 -10.28
CA LYS A 117 4.16 2.09 -11.02
C LYS A 117 2.97 2.55 -10.22
N TRP A 118 2.89 3.83 -10.09
CA TRP A 118 1.80 4.54 -9.46
C TRP A 118 0.57 4.55 -10.38
N THR A 119 -0.58 4.29 -9.80
CA THR A 119 -1.86 4.32 -10.53
C THR A 119 -2.08 5.63 -11.28
N PHE A 120 -1.58 6.74 -10.76
CA PHE A 120 -1.73 8.05 -11.38
C PHE A 120 -0.73 8.31 -12.52
N GLU A 121 0.50 7.81 -12.47
CA GLU A 121 1.49 7.97 -13.55
C GLU A 121 1.02 7.29 -14.83
N GLU A 122 0.31 6.18 -14.69
CA GLU A 122 -0.29 5.47 -15.82
C GLU A 122 -1.66 6.02 -16.22
N ASN A 123 -2.15 7.09 -15.60
CA ASN A 123 -3.50 7.60 -15.79
C ASN A 123 -4.58 6.50 -15.57
N LEU A 124 -4.37 5.62 -14.62
CA LEU A 124 -5.32 4.57 -14.31
C LEU A 124 -6.56 5.10 -13.58
N LEU A 125 -6.39 6.06 -12.68
CA LEU A 125 -7.52 6.71 -12.02
C LEU A 125 -8.26 7.62 -13.00
N ASP A 126 -9.57 7.47 -13.03
CA ASP A 126 -10.46 8.40 -13.71
C ASP A 126 -10.91 9.48 -12.73
N PHE A 127 -10.20 10.61 -12.72
CA PHE A 127 -10.43 11.70 -11.78
C PHE A 127 -11.78 12.40 -11.97
N GLU A 128 -12.42 12.28 -13.13
CA GLU A 128 -13.76 12.82 -13.36
C GLU A 128 -14.84 12.04 -12.58
N TRP A 129 -14.58 10.76 -12.32
CA TRP A 129 -15.53 9.84 -11.68
C TRP A 129 -15.08 9.35 -10.29
N THR A 130 -13.82 9.54 -9.95
CA THR A 130 -13.29 9.24 -8.60
C THR A 130 -13.68 10.34 -7.63
N THR A 131 -14.22 9.97 -6.48
CA THR A 131 -14.58 10.93 -5.43
C THR A 131 -13.66 10.80 -4.22
N PHE A 132 -13.40 11.95 -3.60
CA PHE A 132 -12.46 12.07 -2.49
C PHE A 132 -13.14 12.74 -1.30
N LYS A 133 -12.63 12.46 -0.11
CA LYS A 133 -13.07 13.08 1.14
C LYS A 133 -11.87 13.45 2.01
N ILE A 134 -12.05 14.47 2.83
CA ILE A 134 -11.15 14.75 3.95
C ILE A 134 -11.72 14.07 5.18
N LEU A 135 -10.92 13.25 5.82
CA LEU A 135 -11.22 12.55 7.06
C LEU A 135 -10.39 13.16 8.18
N ASP A 136 -11.04 13.49 9.28
CA ASP A 136 -10.38 13.82 10.54
C ASP A 136 -10.11 12.54 11.30
N MET A 137 -8.83 12.21 11.49
CA MET A 137 -8.39 10.97 12.13
C MET A 137 -8.60 10.97 13.66
N GLU A 138 -8.69 12.15 14.29
CA GLU A 138 -8.93 12.25 15.73
C GLU A 138 -10.41 12.03 16.05
N LEU A 139 -11.29 12.57 15.22
CA LEU A 139 -12.73 12.49 15.42
C LEU A 139 -13.39 11.33 14.68
N ASP A 140 -12.67 10.66 13.79
CA ASP A 140 -13.18 9.63 12.85
C ASP A 140 -14.43 10.12 12.07
N VAL A 141 -14.41 11.38 11.65
CA VAL A 141 -15.53 12.03 10.98
C VAL A 141 -15.09 12.52 9.59
N VAL A 142 -15.95 12.29 8.60
CA VAL A 142 -15.82 12.90 7.29
C VAL A 142 -16.14 14.40 7.41
N GLN A 143 -15.14 15.24 7.13
CA GLN A 143 -15.31 16.68 7.24
C GLN A 143 -15.83 17.32 5.96
N LYS A 144 -15.36 16.85 4.79
CA LYS A 144 -15.64 17.53 3.53
C LYS A 144 -15.48 16.62 2.33
N ASP A 145 -16.42 16.73 1.38
CA ASP A 145 -16.22 16.21 0.04
C ASP A 145 -15.17 17.06 -0.70
N LEU A 146 -14.29 16.39 -1.42
CA LEU A 146 -13.16 17.00 -2.08
C LEU A 146 -13.22 16.74 -3.58
N VAL A 147 -12.98 17.81 -4.35
CA VAL A 147 -12.86 17.72 -5.81
C VAL A 147 -11.42 18.04 -6.19
N LEU A 148 -10.77 17.12 -6.89
CA LEU A 148 -9.45 17.36 -7.48
C LEU A 148 -9.61 17.84 -8.92
N ASP A 149 -8.70 18.72 -9.34
CA ASP A 149 -8.61 19.10 -10.74
C ASP A 149 -8.11 17.90 -11.57
N ALA A 150 -8.99 17.34 -12.39
CA ALA A 150 -8.69 16.18 -13.22
C ALA A 150 -7.57 16.41 -14.23
N SER A 151 -7.30 17.68 -14.60
CA SER A 151 -6.20 18.02 -15.51
C SER A 151 -4.84 18.06 -14.82
N ASN A 152 -4.79 18.30 -13.49
CA ASN A 152 -3.57 18.36 -12.69
C ASN A 152 -3.82 17.88 -11.25
N PRO A 153 -4.14 16.59 -11.07
CA PRO A 153 -4.64 16.08 -9.79
C PRO A 153 -3.59 16.12 -8.67
N LEU A 154 -2.30 15.92 -8.99
CA LEU A 154 -1.23 15.96 -8.00
C LEU A 154 -1.02 17.38 -7.44
N ASN A 155 -1.05 18.39 -8.30
CA ASN A 155 -0.90 19.76 -7.87
C ASN A 155 -2.11 20.19 -7.04
N SER A 156 -3.31 19.85 -7.48
CA SER A 156 -4.55 20.06 -6.74
C SER A 156 -4.50 19.43 -5.33
N LEU A 157 -4.06 18.20 -5.24
CA LEU A 157 -3.87 17.50 -3.96
C LEU A 157 -2.81 18.20 -3.08
N SER A 158 -1.72 18.67 -3.68
CA SER A 158 -0.66 19.39 -2.97
C SER A 158 -1.15 20.70 -2.36
N GLU A 159 -1.94 21.47 -3.11
CA GLU A 159 -2.52 22.71 -2.60
C GLU A 159 -3.50 22.45 -1.45
N ILE A 160 -4.37 21.46 -1.59
CA ILE A 160 -5.31 21.08 -0.54
C ILE A 160 -4.58 20.69 0.75
N ARG A 161 -3.52 19.91 0.63
CA ARG A 161 -2.73 19.46 1.80
C ARG A 161 -2.08 20.61 2.58
N LYS A 162 -1.79 21.74 1.94
CA LYS A 162 -1.26 22.93 2.63
C LYS A 162 -2.28 23.57 3.56
N GLU A 163 -3.57 23.38 3.27
CA GLU A 163 -4.68 23.95 4.04
C GLU A 163 -5.23 22.98 5.09
N MET A 164 -4.81 21.71 5.05
CA MET A 164 -5.30 20.67 5.96
C MET A 164 -4.70 20.79 7.35
N GLY A 165 -5.49 20.43 8.34
CA GLY A 165 -5.06 20.27 9.74
C GLY A 165 -4.13 19.07 9.95
N GLU A 166 -3.47 19.03 11.11
CA GLU A 166 -2.49 17.99 11.46
C GLU A 166 -3.06 16.57 11.45
N TYR A 167 -4.34 16.43 11.79
CA TYR A 167 -5.03 15.13 11.87
C TYR A 167 -5.93 14.84 10.67
N GLU A 168 -5.92 15.70 9.68
CA GLU A 168 -6.72 15.54 8.47
C GLU A 168 -5.96 14.76 7.40
N ILE A 169 -6.66 13.84 6.75
CA ILE A 169 -6.11 13.07 5.63
C ILE A 169 -7.07 13.06 4.45
N VAL A 170 -6.52 12.93 3.25
CA VAL A 170 -7.31 12.66 2.06
C VAL A 170 -7.54 11.14 1.95
N LYS A 171 -8.80 10.77 1.70
CA LYS A 171 -9.24 9.40 1.46
C LYS A 171 -10.05 9.34 0.18
N ILE A 172 -9.90 8.26 -0.58
CA ILE A 172 -10.77 7.98 -1.71
C ILE A 172 -12.07 7.37 -1.18
N ASP A 173 -13.19 7.98 -1.52
CA ASP A 173 -14.53 7.48 -1.21
C ASP A 173 -15.03 6.49 -2.26
N LYS A 174 -14.92 6.87 -3.54
CA LYS A 174 -15.27 6.03 -4.67
C LYS A 174 -14.09 5.97 -5.64
N ILE A 175 -13.62 4.75 -5.92
CA ILE A 175 -12.52 4.52 -6.86
C ILE A 175 -13.11 4.29 -8.24
N CYS A 176 -12.76 5.13 -9.20
CA CYS A 176 -13.05 4.91 -10.60
C CYS A 176 -11.77 4.84 -11.41
N MET A 177 -11.64 3.85 -12.28
CA MET A 177 -10.48 3.63 -13.12
C MET A 177 -10.88 3.65 -14.59
N LYS A 178 -9.95 4.03 -15.45
CA LYS A 178 -10.09 3.88 -16.90
C LYS A 178 -9.98 2.40 -17.27
N GLU A 179 -10.85 1.95 -18.18
CA GLU A 179 -10.80 0.56 -18.66
C GLU A 179 -9.47 0.30 -19.39
N LYS A 180 -8.85 -0.82 -19.11
CA LYS A 180 -7.64 -1.31 -19.79
C LYS A 180 -7.88 -2.72 -20.31
N GLU A 181 -7.12 -3.10 -21.37
CA GLU A 181 -7.14 -4.46 -21.94
C GLU A 181 -6.74 -5.52 -20.90
N VAL A 182 -5.79 -5.19 -20.02
CA VAL A 182 -5.33 -6.07 -18.94
C VAL A 182 -5.64 -5.42 -17.61
N GLU A 183 -6.42 -6.12 -16.79
CA GLU A 183 -6.77 -5.67 -15.46
C GLU A 183 -5.57 -5.78 -14.51
N PRO A 184 -5.27 -4.72 -13.75
CA PRO A 184 -4.22 -4.80 -12.77
C PRO A 184 -4.62 -5.74 -11.61
N HIS A 185 -3.71 -6.62 -11.21
CA HIS A 185 -3.89 -7.43 -10.00
C HIS A 185 -3.52 -6.69 -8.72
N VAL A 186 -2.71 -5.65 -8.84
CA VAL A 186 -2.31 -4.76 -7.74
C VAL A 186 -2.51 -3.32 -8.19
N ILE A 187 -3.16 -2.52 -7.34
CA ILE A 187 -3.38 -1.09 -7.56
C ILE A 187 -2.84 -0.36 -6.36
N GLU A 188 -1.93 0.57 -6.57
CA GLU A 188 -1.49 1.50 -5.53
C GLU A 188 -2.33 2.76 -5.58
N LEU A 189 -2.86 3.17 -4.43
CA LEU A 189 -3.72 4.35 -4.30
C LEU A 189 -2.99 5.59 -3.80
N PHE A 190 -1.76 5.42 -3.29
CA PHE A 190 -0.97 6.56 -2.86
C PHE A 190 -0.59 7.45 -4.08
N PRO A 191 -0.55 8.78 -3.96
CA PRO A 191 -0.73 9.57 -2.75
C PRO A 191 -2.17 9.97 -2.45
N PHE A 192 -3.14 9.52 -3.22
CA PHE A 192 -4.54 9.96 -3.13
C PHE A 192 -5.32 9.31 -1.98
N ASP A 193 -4.87 8.16 -1.48
CA ASP A 193 -5.40 7.57 -0.26
C ASP A 193 -4.25 7.36 0.73
N ALA A 194 -4.26 8.13 1.82
CA ALA A 194 -3.19 8.08 2.82
C ALA A 194 -3.29 6.88 3.76
N VAL A 195 -4.48 6.30 3.90
CA VAL A 195 -4.75 5.21 4.87
C VAL A 195 -4.49 3.85 4.26
N ASN A 196 -4.78 3.69 2.96
CA ASN A 196 -4.85 2.39 2.33
C ASN A 196 -4.07 2.41 1.02
N SER A 197 -2.92 1.81 1.07
CA SER A 197 -1.98 1.96 -0.04
C SER A 197 -2.27 1.02 -1.19
N PHE A 198 -2.83 -0.21 -0.93
CA PHE A 198 -2.85 -1.24 -1.96
C PHE A 198 -4.20 -1.94 -2.06
N LEU A 199 -4.69 -2.07 -3.28
CA LEU A 199 -5.77 -2.98 -3.63
C LEU A 199 -5.22 -4.16 -4.39
N ILE A 200 -5.75 -5.34 -4.11
CA ILE A 200 -5.43 -6.57 -4.83
C ILE A 200 -6.68 -7.18 -5.44
N SER A 201 -6.51 -7.88 -6.56
CA SER A 201 -7.60 -8.59 -7.22
C SER A 201 -8.13 -9.75 -6.38
N THR A 202 -9.35 -10.21 -6.70
CA THR A 202 -9.94 -11.41 -6.08
C THR A 202 -9.06 -12.65 -6.28
N ASP A 203 -8.43 -12.80 -7.44
CA ASP A 203 -7.58 -13.96 -7.73
C ASP A 203 -6.35 -13.98 -6.82
N LEU A 204 -5.72 -12.83 -6.62
CA LEU A 204 -4.56 -12.72 -5.74
C LEU A 204 -4.95 -12.99 -4.28
N LYS A 205 -6.06 -12.41 -3.83
CA LYS A 205 -6.61 -12.69 -2.51
C LYS A 205 -6.84 -14.19 -2.29
N ASN A 206 -7.51 -14.85 -3.23
CA ASN A 206 -7.81 -16.28 -3.10
C ASN A 206 -6.53 -17.13 -3.00
N LYS A 207 -5.50 -16.84 -3.81
CA LYS A 207 -4.20 -17.54 -3.71
C LYS A 207 -3.55 -17.39 -2.33
N ILE A 208 -3.63 -16.17 -1.74
CA ILE A 208 -3.08 -15.91 -0.40
C ILE A 208 -3.85 -16.74 0.66
N GLU A 209 -5.18 -16.77 0.56
CA GLU A 209 -6.02 -17.54 1.50
C GLU A 209 -5.83 -19.06 1.35
N ASP A 210 -5.74 -19.57 0.12
CA ASP A 210 -5.52 -21.01 -0.15
C ASP A 210 -4.21 -21.52 0.46
N LEU A 211 -3.17 -20.67 0.46
CA LEU A 211 -1.89 -20.96 1.09
C LEU A 211 -1.88 -20.70 2.60
N LYS A 212 -2.97 -20.19 3.17
CA LYS A 212 -3.11 -19.83 4.60
C LYS A 212 -2.01 -18.93 5.13
N LEU A 213 -1.59 -17.97 4.30
CA LEU A 213 -0.57 -17.01 4.69
C LEU A 213 -1.08 -16.09 5.81
N THR A 214 -0.18 -15.70 6.71
CA THR A 214 -0.51 -15.05 7.97
C THR A 214 -0.15 -13.56 7.98
N GLY A 215 -0.74 -12.80 8.92
CA GLY A 215 -0.46 -11.36 9.07
C GLY A 215 -1.15 -10.49 8.03
N VAL A 216 -2.05 -11.04 7.24
CA VAL A 216 -2.81 -10.34 6.21
C VAL A 216 -4.28 -10.31 6.55
N GLN A 217 -4.92 -9.18 6.32
CA GLN A 217 -6.37 -9.04 6.33
C GLN A 217 -6.84 -8.37 5.05
N PHE A 218 -8.09 -8.63 4.70
CA PHE A 218 -8.67 -8.14 3.47
C PHE A 218 -9.95 -7.35 3.76
N GLN A 219 -10.02 -6.13 3.26
CA GLN A 219 -11.24 -5.35 3.26
C GLN A 219 -11.77 -5.22 1.84
N ARG A 220 -13.00 -5.66 1.61
CA ARG A 220 -13.65 -5.56 0.30
C ARG A 220 -13.80 -4.11 -0.14
N GLN A 221 -13.46 -3.85 -1.41
CA GLN A 221 -13.59 -2.55 -2.05
C GLN A 221 -14.18 -2.72 -3.45
N GLU A 222 -15.21 -1.96 -3.77
CA GLU A 222 -15.74 -1.88 -5.13
C GLU A 222 -14.91 -0.85 -5.92
N VAL A 223 -14.43 -1.27 -7.09
CA VAL A 223 -13.73 -0.42 -8.05
C VAL A 223 -14.58 -0.34 -9.31
N TYR A 224 -14.81 0.86 -9.80
CA TYR A 224 -15.60 1.12 -10.99
C TYR A 224 -14.66 1.35 -12.17
N PHE A 225 -15.08 0.94 -13.36
CA PHE A 225 -14.34 1.16 -14.60
C PHE A 225 -15.23 1.98 -15.54
N SER A 226 -14.69 3.10 -16.03
CA SER A 226 -15.34 3.94 -17.05
C SER A 226 -15.10 3.32 -18.43
N ILE A 227 -16.23 3.05 -19.16
CA ILE A 227 -16.24 2.47 -20.50
C ILE A 227 -16.39 3.59 -21.53
#